data_ee7cf31694181506d4f96e131bea1bff
#
_entry.id   ee7cf31694181506d4f96e131bea1bff
#
_cell.length_a   1.000
_cell.length_b   1.000
_cell.length_c   1.000
_cell.angle_alpha   90.00
_cell.angle_beta   90.00
_cell.angle_gamma   90.00
#
_symmetry.space_group_name_H-M   'P 1'
#
loop_
_entity.id
_entity.type
_entity.pdbx_description
1 polymer ?
#
loop_
_entity_poly.entity_id
_entity_poly.type
_entity_poly.pdbx_seq_one_letter_code
_entity_poly.pdbx_strand_id
1 'polypeptide(L)'
;MNLITFDNILKDPIAYVEDIHKYGFQDIADGNNTFKNIQPRDNNDEFAQYVSELFDQYNVSFNFVRKSPLNQKEPNFVHTDEMMGDITCILYLNEQAPDNDGTTIYDEDKKPFFTMYSKFNRMVAFSSDAPHSRNILENFGSGEQSRLVQIIFLKTK
;
A
#
# COMPACT_ATOMS: atom_id res chain seq x y z
N MET A 1 -1.47 -3.83 19.36
CA MET A 1 -1.48 -3.44 17.94
C MET A 1 -2.78 -3.89 17.29
N ASN A 2 -3.41 -3.00 16.57
CA ASN A 2 -4.65 -3.30 15.86
C ASN A 2 -4.34 -3.59 14.39
N LEU A 3 -4.74 -4.78 13.96
CA LEU A 3 -4.62 -5.22 12.57
C LEU A 3 -6.03 -5.43 12.03
N ILE A 4 -6.30 -4.85 10.87
CA ILE A 4 -7.62 -4.95 10.25
C ILE A 4 -7.41 -5.34 8.79
N THR A 5 -8.22 -6.30 8.34
CA THR A 5 -8.24 -6.73 6.94
C THR A 5 -9.68 -6.68 6.44
N PHE A 6 -9.89 -6.00 5.33
CA PHE A 6 -11.19 -5.91 4.67
C PHE A 6 -11.07 -6.36 3.22
N ASP A 7 -11.96 -7.24 2.80
CA ASP A 7 -12.04 -7.69 1.40
C ASP A 7 -13.15 -6.96 0.66
N ASN A 8 -13.00 -6.88 -0.65
CA ASN A 8 -14.01 -6.34 -1.57
C ASN A 8 -14.43 -4.91 -1.22
N ILE A 9 -13.46 -4.04 -0.95
CA ILE A 9 -13.76 -2.69 -0.48
C ILE A 9 -14.21 -1.74 -1.60
N LEU A 10 -13.69 -1.90 -2.82
CA LEU A 10 -14.11 -1.11 -3.98
C LEU A 10 -15.29 -1.77 -4.66
N LYS A 11 -16.20 -0.96 -5.20
CA LYS A 11 -17.40 -1.46 -5.90
C LYS A 11 -17.05 -2.11 -7.23
N ASP A 12 -16.16 -1.48 -7.99
CA ASP A 12 -15.69 -1.97 -9.28
C ASP A 12 -14.18 -1.85 -9.34
N PRO A 13 -13.44 -2.82 -8.75
CA PRO A 13 -11.99 -2.73 -8.68
C PRO A 13 -11.30 -2.77 -10.03
N ILE A 14 -11.87 -3.45 -11.02
CA ILE A 14 -11.31 -3.50 -12.37
C ILE A 14 -11.34 -2.12 -13.02
N ALA A 15 -12.49 -1.44 -12.96
CA ALA A 15 -12.62 -0.10 -13.50
C ALA A 15 -11.71 0.89 -12.75
N TYR A 16 -11.56 0.72 -11.44
CA TYR A 16 -10.69 1.55 -10.62
C TYR A 16 -9.22 1.42 -11.06
N VAL A 17 -8.75 0.20 -11.28
CA VAL A 17 -7.38 -0.06 -11.76
C VAL A 17 -7.19 0.48 -13.18
N GLU A 18 -8.17 0.30 -14.06
CA GLU A 18 -8.11 0.86 -15.41
C GLU A 18 -7.96 2.38 -15.37
N ASP A 19 -8.70 3.05 -14.47
CA ASP A 19 -8.60 4.49 -14.29
C ASP A 19 -7.21 4.90 -13.82
N ILE A 20 -6.63 4.17 -12.87
CA ILE A 20 -5.25 4.42 -12.42
C ILE A 20 -4.27 4.37 -13.60
N HIS A 21 -4.40 3.37 -14.48
CA HIS A 21 -3.49 3.21 -15.61
C HIS A 21 -3.68 4.23 -16.72
N LYS A 22 -4.75 5.02 -16.71
CA LYS A 22 -4.93 6.15 -17.65
C LYS A 22 -3.99 7.31 -17.33
N TYR A 23 -3.52 7.40 -16.10
CA TYR A 23 -2.64 8.48 -15.64
C TYR A 23 -1.21 7.98 -15.53
N GLY A 24 -0.27 8.91 -15.52
CA GLY A 24 1.15 8.59 -15.47
C GLY A 24 1.66 8.30 -14.08
N PHE A 25 2.80 7.63 -14.05
CA PHE A 25 3.59 7.42 -12.86
C PHE A 25 4.87 8.21 -12.95
N GLN A 26 5.38 8.69 -11.84
CA GLN A 26 6.60 9.49 -11.81
C GLN A 26 7.52 9.02 -10.70
N ASP A 27 8.82 9.28 -10.89
CA ASP A 27 9.79 9.07 -9.83
C ASP A 27 9.81 10.28 -8.92
N ILE A 28 9.85 10.07 -7.61
CA ILE A 28 9.87 11.13 -6.62
C ILE A 28 11.14 11.02 -5.81
N ALA A 29 11.95 12.11 -5.84
CA ALA A 29 13.18 12.20 -5.06
C ALA A 29 12.88 12.82 -3.69
N ASP A 30 13.41 12.20 -2.63
CA ASP A 30 13.36 12.70 -1.26
C ASP A 30 14.74 12.51 -0.63
N GLY A 31 15.52 13.59 -0.60
CA GLY A 31 16.90 13.53 -0.17
C GLY A 31 17.73 12.63 -1.09
N ASN A 32 18.36 11.60 -0.52
CA ASN A 32 19.17 10.63 -1.27
C ASN A 32 18.34 9.44 -1.79
N ASN A 33 17.04 9.42 -1.51
CA ASN A 33 16.15 8.33 -1.91
C ASN A 33 15.35 8.72 -3.14
N THR A 34 15.11 7.76 -4.02
CA THR A 34 14.21 7.91 -5.16
C THR A 34 13.14 6.84 -5.08
N PHE A 35 11.89 7.28 -5.02
CA PHE A 35 10.73 6.40 -5.04
C PHE A 35 10.24 6.33 -6.48
N LYS A 36 10.29 5.13 -7.06
CA LYS A 36 9.99 4.93 -8.48
C LYS A 36 8.53 4.61 -8.71
N ASN A 37 8.00 5.10 -9.84
CA ASN A 37 6.66 4.81 -10.33
C ASN A 37 5.57 5.08 -9.30
N ILE A 38 5.50 6.30 -8.83
CA ILE A 38 4.50 6.80 -7.90
C ILE A 38 3.44 7.59 -8.65
N GLN A 39 2.19 7.38 -8.32
CA GLN A 39 1.07 8.22 -8.78
C GLN A 39 0.37 8.80 -7.57
N PRO A 40 0.50 10.11 -7.30
CA PRO A 40 -0.29 10.75 -6.25
C PRO A 40 -1.79 10.64 -6.57
N ARG A 41 -2.59 10.38 -5.55
CA ARG A 41 -4.04 10.26 -5.69
C ARG A 41 -4.74 11.38 -4.95
N ASP A 42 -5.91 11.73 -5.46
CA ASP A 42 -6.79 12.71 -4.84
C ASP A 42 -7.51 12.10 -3.65
N ASN A 43 -7.70 12.88 -2.58
CA ASN A 43 -8.43 12.43 -1.40
C ASN A 43 -9.93 12.22 -1.67
N ASN A 44 -10.42 12.53 -2.86
CA ASN A 44 -11.78 12.25 -3.29
C ASN A 44 -11.92 10.92 -4.05
N ASP A 45 -10.84 10.16 -4.25
CA ASP A 45 -10.98 8.87 -4.90
C ASP A 45 -11.76 7.88 -4.02
N GLU A 46 -12.28 6.81 -4.63
CA GLU A 46 -13.17 5.88 -3.92
C GLU A 46 -12.50 5.26 -2.69
N PHE A 47 -11.23 4.87 -2.81
CA PHE A 47 -10.51 4.29 -1.68
C PHE A 47 -10.33 5.28 -0.54
N ALA A 48 -9.93 6.52 -0.86
CA ALA A 48 -9.75 7.56 0.15
C ALA A 48 -11.06 7.89 0.87
N GLN A 49 -12.17 7.93 0.14
CA GLN A 49 -13.50 8.15 0.73
C GLN A 49 -13.88 7.02 1.69
N TYR A 50 -13.65 5.78 1.28
CA TYR A 50 -13.91 4.60 2.12
C TYR A 50 -13.10 4.65 3.41
N VAL A 51 -11.80 4.92 3.29
CA VAL A 51 -10.88 4.99 4.43
C VAL A 51 -11.29 6.14 5.37
N SER A 52 -11.67 7.28 4.82
CA SER A 52 -12.10 8.45 5.63
C SER A 52 -13.37 8.18 6.41
N GLU A 53 -14.30 7.42 5.85
CA GLU A 53 -15.50 6.99 6.56
C GLU A 53 -15.21 5.98 7.66
N LEU A 54 -14.32 5.02 7.37
CA LEU A 54 -13.95 3.96 8.30
C LEU A 54 -13.14 4.51 9.49
N PHE A 55 -12.28 5.47 9.23
CA PHE A 55 -11.41 6.11 10.22
C PHE A 55 -11.72 7.61 10.34
N ASP A 56 -12.93 7.95 10.75
CA ASP A 56 -13.46 9.30 10.73
C ASP A 56 -12.74 10.29 11.66
N GLN A 57 -11.96 9.79 12.63
CA GLN A 57 -11.17 10.61 13.53
C GLN A 57 -9.76 10.91 13.03
N TYR A 58 -9.47 10.53 11.77
CA TYR A 58 -8.16 10.72 11.17
C TYR A 58 -8.28 11.53 9.88
N ASN A 59 -7.21 12.22 9.54
CA ASN A 59 -7.06 12.89 8.25
C ASN A 59 -6.09 12.11 7.36
N VAL A 60 -6.35 12.10 6.06
CA VAL A 60 -5.41 11.55 5.10
C VAL A 60 -4.18 12.45 5.04
N SER A 61 -3.01 11.93 5.39
CA SER A 61 -1.75 12.66 5.28
C SER A 61 -1.04 12.40 3.96
N PHE A 62 -1.12 11.17 3.43
CA PHE A 62 -0.58 10.81 2.13
C PHE A 62 -1.51 9.80 1.45
N ASN A 63 -1.60 9.91 0.12
CA ASN A 63 -2.40 9.01 -0.71
C ASN A 63 -1.71 8.85 -2.06
N PHE A 64 -1.21 7.65 -2.36
CA PHE A 64 -0.52 7.39 -3.61
C PHE A 64 -0.61 5.93 -4.01
N VAL A 65 -0.44 5.69 -5.31
CA VAL A 65 -0.29 4.35 -5.88
C VAL A 65 1.17 4.12 -6.23
N ARG A 66 1.68 2.95 -5.93
CA ARG A 66 3.00 2.52 -6.36
C ARG A 66 2.89 1.35 -7.33
N LYS A 67 3.59 1.48 -8.45
CA LYS A 67 3.70 0.44 -9.47
C LYS A 67 5.12 -0.12 -9.44
N SER A 68 5.24 -1.44 -9.32
CA SER A 68 6.54 -2.10 -9.12
C SER A 68 6.71 -3.26 -10.11
N PRO A 69 7.17 -2.98 -11.34
CA PRO A 69 7.42 -4.03 -12.34
C PRO A 69 8.61 -4.93 -11.96
N LEU A 70 8.67 -6.10 -12.56
CA LEU A 70 9.59 -7.19 -12.21
C LEU A 70 11.05 -6.76 -12.02
N ASN A 71 11.56 -5.88 -12.86
CA ASN A 71 12.98 -5.51 -12.81
C ASN A 71 13.25 -4.22 -12.01
N GLN A 72 12.21 -3.62 -11.44
CA GLN A 72 12.38 -2.45 -10.59
C GLN A 72 12.94 -2.89 -9.24
N LYS A 73 14.06 -2.31 -8.85
CA LYS A 73 14.66 -2.58 -7.55
C LYS A 73 14.22 -1.53 -6.54
N GLU A 74 13.80 -1.99 -5.39
CA GLU A 74 13.45 -1.14 -4.25
C GLU A 74 13.94 -1.77 -2.97
N PRO A 75 14.24 -0.95 -1.95
CA PRO A 75 14.60 -1.50 -0.65
C PRO A 75 13.46 -2.36 -0.09
N ASN A 76 13.80 -3.51 0.47
CA ASN A 76 12.87 -4.34 1.19
C ASN A 76 13.49 -4.74 2.53
N PHE A 77 13.09 -4.04 3.57
CA PHE A 77 13.61 -4.23 4.91
C PHE A 77 12.51 -3.96 5.94
N VAL A 78 12.73 -4.45 7.15
CA VAL A 78 11.81 -4.17 8.26
C VAL A 78 11.96 -2.70 8.67
N HIS A 79 10.85 -1.98 8.66
CA HIS A 79 10.82 -0.54 8.96
C HIS A 79 9.51 -0.14 9.62
N THR A 80 9.46 1.10 10.09
CA THR A 80 8.21 1.74 10.55
C THR A 80 7.92 2.94 9.65
N ASP A 81 6.65 3.37 9.65
CA ASP A 81 6.19 4.53 8.88
C ASP A 81 5.60 5.62 9.79
N GLU A 82 6.00 5.65 11.04
CA GLU A 82 5.43 6.58 12.03
C GLU A 82 5.59 8.06 11.66
N MET A 83 6.58 8.40 10.84
CA MET A 83 6.76 9.76 10.34
C MET A 83 5.74 10.13 9.27
N MET A 84 5.10 9.15 8.64
CA MET A 84 4.12 9.36 7.57
C MET A 84 2.70 9.53 8.09
N GLY A 85 2.41 8.98 9.25
CA GLY A 85 1.09 9.00 9.87
C GLY A 85 1.00 8.05 11.05
N ASP A 86 -0.19 7.89 11.58
CA ASP A 86 -0.46 7.02 12.71
C ASP A 86 -0.99 5.65 12.28
N ILE A 87 -1.68 5.60 11.15
CA ILE A 87 -2.22 4.37 10.57
C ILE A 87 -1.77 4.25 9.12
N THR A 88 -1.35 3.06 8.75
CA THR A 88 -1.01 2.69 7.37
C THR A 88 -2.12 1.80 6.80
N CYS A 89 -2.67 2.20 5.65
CA CYS A 89 -3.65 1.41 4.91
C CYS A 89 -3.06 1.03 3.55
N ILE A 90 -3.08 -0.25 3.23
CA ILE A 90 -2.57 -0.77 1.94
C ILE A 90 -3.70 -1.49 1.22
N LEU A 91 -3.98 -1.07 -0.01
CA LEU A 91 -4.94 -1.71 -0.90
C LEU A 91 -4.19 -2.46 -1.99
N TYR A 92 -4.42 -3.76 -2.09
CA TYR A 92 -3.81 -4.63 -3.10
C TYR A 92 -4.66 -4.63 -4.37
N LEU A 93 -4.02 -4.31 -5.50
CA LEU A 93 -4.72 -4.01 -6.76
C LEU A 93 -4.33 -4.94 -7.91
N ASN A 94 -3.84 -6.14 -7.64
CA ASN A 94 -3.54 -7.13 -8.66
C ASN A 94 -4.55 -8.26 -8.63
N GLU A 95 -5.17 -8.54 -9.78
CA GLU A 95 -6.01 -9.72 -9.93
C GLU A 95 -5.21 -11.00 -9.80
N GLN A 96 -3.94 -10.96 -10.20
CA GLN A 96 -3.02 -12.07 -10.08
C GLN A 96 -1.72 -11.61 -9.42
N ALA A 97 -1.33 -12.29 -8.38
CA ALA A 97 -0.12 -12.03 -7.63
C ALA A 97 0.46 -13.35 -7.13
N PRO A 98 1.78 -13.41 -6.85
CA PRO A 98 2.35 -14.59 -6.19
C PRO A 98 1.65 -14.86 -4.86
N ASP A 99 1.50 -16.13 -4.51
CA ASP A 99 0.80 -16.55 -3.29
C ASP A 99 1.42 -16.00 -2.00
N ASN A 100 2.72 -15.68 -2.05
CA ASN A 100 3.45 -15.14 -0.90
C ASN A 100 3.51 -13.61 -0.87
N ASP A 101 2.88 -12.92 -1.81
CA ASP A 101 2.80 -11.45 -1.74
C ASP A 101 1.95 -11.02 -0.56
N GLY A 102 2.33 -9.92 0.07
CA GLY A 102 1.63 -9.40 1.24
C GLY A 102 2.52 -8.53 2.10
N THR A 103 2.10 -8.36 3.35
CA THR A 103 2.80 -7.57 4.35
C THR A 103 2.96 -8.38 5.62
N THR A 104 4.17 -8.42 6.14
CA THR A 104 4.47 -9.07 7.42
C THR A 104 4.71 -8.01 8.48
N ILE A 105 4.07 -8.19 9.63
CA ILE A 105 4.28 -7.40 10.84
C ILE A 105 5.25 -8.17 11.73
N TYR A 106 6.17 -7.44 12.34
CA TYR A 106 7.22 -8.00 13.20
C TYR A 106 7.03 -7.58 14.65
N ASP A 107 7.55 -8.38 15.56
CA ASP A 107 7.59 -8.04 16.98
C ASP A 107 8.79 -7.10 17.29
N GLU A 108 8.97 -6.78 18.58
CA GLU A 108 10.05 -5.90 19.03
C GLU A 108 11.44 -6.45 18.73
N ASP A 109 11.58 -7.77 18.64
CA ASP A 109 12.84 -8.45 18.32
C ASP A 109 13.03 -8.63 16.80
N LYS A 110 12.17 -8.00 15.99
CA LYS A 110 12.17 -8.11 14.53
C LYS A 110 11.93 -9.54 14.04
N LYS A 111 11.16 -10.31 14.79
CA LYS A 111 10.73 -11.64 14.38
C LYS A 111 9.32 -11.54 13.77
N PRO A 112 9.02 -12.32 12.71
CA PRO A 112 7.69 -12.30 12.13
C PRO A 112 6.64 -12.66 13.18
N PHE A 113 5.63 -11.81 13.28
CA PHE A 113 4.52 -11.97 14.21
C PHE A 113 3.24 -12.34 13.48
N PHE A 114 2.96 -11.68 12.36
CA PHE A 114 1.74 -11.89 11.61
C PHE A 114 1.95 -11.51 10.14
N THR A 115 1.39 -12.31 9.23
CA THR A 115 1.44 -12.02 7.79
C THR A 115 0.03 -11.82 7.26
N MET A 116 -0.16 -10.71 6.55
CA MET A 116 -1.38 -10.40 5.81
C MET A 116 -1.09 -10.63 4.33
N TYR A 117 -1.66 -11.68 3.75
CA TYR A 117 -1.45 -12.00 2.34
C TYR A 117 -2.27 -11.08 1.44
N SER A 118 -1.71 -10.74 0.29
CA SER A 118 -2.41 -9.93 -0.70
C SER A 118 -3.58 -10.70 -1.31
N LYS A 119 -4.60 -9.95 -1.67
CA LYS A 119 -5.74 -10.42 -2.44
C LYS A 119 -6.30 -9.22 -3.19
N PHE A 120 -6.71 -9.43 -4.43
CA PHE A 120 -7.29 -8.34 -5.22
C PHE A 120 -8.44 -7.67 -4.47
N ASN A 121 -8.40 -6.36 -4.37
CA ASN A 121 -9.41 -5.54 -3.67
C ASN A 121 -9.45 -5.78 -2.14
N ARG A 122 -8.34 -6.21 -1.56
CA ARG A 122 -8.16 -6.32 -0.11
C ARG A 122 -7.40 -5.14 0.42
N MET A 123 -7.93 -4.50 1.46
CA MET A 123 -7.21 -3.52 2.25
C MET A 123 -6.72 -4.17 3.54
N VAL A 124 -5.48 -3.86 3.92
CA VAL A 124 -4.96 -4.13 5.25
C VAL A 124 -4.63 -2.80 5.92
N ALA A 125 -4.89 -2.70 7.23
CA ALA A 125 -4.60 -1.49 7.99
C ALA A 125 -3.94 -1.87 9.32
N PHE A 126 -2.92 -1.11 9.71
CA PHE A 126 -2.17 -1.34 10.93
C PHE A 126 -1.55 -0.04 11.44
N SER A 127 -1.12 -0.03 12.70
CA SER A 127 -0.40 1.11 13.27
C SER A 127 0.91 1.35 12.53
N SER A 128 1.17 2.60 12.14
CA SER A 128 2.36 2.95 11.37
C SER A 128 3.67 2.75 12.15
N ASP A 129 3.61 2.71 13.47
CA ASP A 129 4.77 2.42 14.33
C ASP A 129 5.09 0.93 14.42
N ALA A 130 4.24 0.06 13.86
CA ALA A 130 4.50 -1.37 13.81
C ALA A 130 5.62 -1.68 12.82
N PRO A 131 6.69 -2.38 13.24
CA PRO A 131 7.70 -2.84 12.31
C PRO A 131 7.10 -3.79 11.28
N HIS A 132 7.34 -3.53 10.00
CA HIS A 132 6.77 -4.31 8.92
C HIS A 132 7.66 -4.32 7.68
N SER A 133 7.40 -5.25 6.80
CA SER A 133 7.99 -5.31 5.45
C SER A 133 7.03 -5.98 4.49
N ARG A 134 7.25 -5.77 3.20
CA ARG A 134 6.60 -6.61 2.19
C ARG A 134 7.19 -8.02 2.24
N ASN A 135 6.41 -9.03 1.86
CA ASN A 135 6.82 -10.43 1.96
C ASN A 135 7.79 -10.88 0.89
N ILE A 136 7.63 -10.38 -0.32
CA ILE A 136 8.45 -10.81 -1.46
C ILE A 136 9.64 -9.88 -1.63
N LEU A 137 10.78 -10.47 -2.01
CA LEU A 137 12.01 -9.72 -2.25
C LEU A 137 12.04 -9.09 -3.64
N GLU A 138 11.39 -9.72 -4.61
CA GLU A 138 11.34 -9.25 -5.98
C GLU A 138 9.95 -8.76 -6.35
N ASN A 139 9.92 -7.76 -7.23
CA ASN A 139 8.69 -7.32 -7.84
C ASN A 139 8.22 -8.31 -8.90
N PHE A 140 7.02 -8.16 -9.41
CA PHE A 140 6.46 -9.06 -10.40
C PHE A 140 5.68 -8.30 -11.46
N GLY A 141 5.49 -8.97 -12.59
CA GLY A 141 4.68 -8.47 -13.70
C GLY A 141 5.38 -7.41 -14.53
N SER A 142 4.72 -7.01 -15.60
CA SER A 142 5.17 -5.95 -16.49
C SER A 142 3.96 -5.17 -17.00
N GLY A 143 4.16 -3.90 -17.36
CA GLY A 143 3.06 -3.06 -17.82
C GLY A 143 1.94 -3.00 -16.80
N GLU A 144 0.72 -3.21 -17.24
CA GLU A 144 -0.47 -3.17 -16.38
C GLU A 144 -0.58 -4.35 -15.41
N GLN A 145 0.21 -5.42 -15.60
CA GLN A 145 0.27 -6.55 -14.69
C GLN A 145 1.36 -6.40 -13.62
N SER A 146 2.09 -5.29 -13.62
CA SER A 146 3.08 -5.00 -12.58
C SER A 146 2.41 -4.94 -11.21
N ARG A 147 3.17 -5.31 -10.18
CA ARG A 147 2.70 -5.17 -8.79
C ARG A 147 2.16 -3.76 -8.56
N LEU A 148 0.96 -3.66 -8.02
CA LEU A 148 0.25 -2.40 -7.83
C LEU A 148 -0.38 -2.37 -6.46
N VAL A 149 -0.05 -1.35 -5.67
CA VAL A 149 -0.67 -1.11 -4.36
C VAL A 149 -1.00 0.37 -4.23
N GLN A 150 -2.10 0.67 -3.54
CA GLN A 150 -2.36 2.03 -3.11
C GLN A 150 -2.13 2.12 -1.62
N ILE A 151 -1.44 3.16 -1.19
CA ILE A 151 -1.07 3.37 0.20
C ILE A 151 -1.69 4.69 0.67
N ILE A 152 -2.42 4.63 1.77
CA ILE A 152 -2.91 5.81 2.46
C ILE A 152 -2.33 5.81 3.87
N PHE A 153 -1.74 6.93 4.25
CA PHE A 153 -1.36 7.19 5.63
C PHE A 153 -2.38 8.13 6.26
N LEU A 154 -2.78 7.80 7.48
CA LEU A 154 -3.75 8.58 8.25
C LEU A 154 -3.09 9.17 9.48
N LYS A 155 -3.43 10.40 9.79
CA LYS A 155 -2.95 11.11 10.95
C LYS A 155 -4.11 11.57 11.82
N THR A 156 -3.98 11.46 13.13
CA THR A 156 -4.98 11.90 14.09
C THR A 156 -5.31 13.39 13.87
N LYS A 157 -6.57 13.72 13.89
CA LYS A 157 -7.07 15.11 13.77
C LYS A 157 -6.60 15.99 14.92
#